data_acfac8c688fd55116bbcc48292610d54
#
_entry.id   acfac8c688fd55116bbcc48292610d54
#
_cell.length_a   1.000
_cell.length_b   1.000
_cell.length_c   1.000
_cell.angle_alpha   90.00
_cell.angle_beta   90.00
_cell.angle_gamma   90.00
#
_symmetry.space_group_name_H-M   'P 1'
#
loop_
_entity.id
_entity.type
_entity.pdbx_description
1 polymer ?
#
loop_
_entity_poly.entity_id
_entity_poly.type
_entity_poly.pdbx_seq_one_letter_code
_entity_poly.pdbx_strand_id
1 'polypeptide(L)'
;YISNSMGVILKKVYEKQPDFVELTTLLGKKRLQYHLTNKAYLLPPNMRTIARFMNMSEWVIWGNSMLACYNKLPKEMQEAYAFINDYESLLQELMDALNAIRHIEHICKNKGFSCKTSKECQSYIVAHVMGNAYPRQAHLGLKMLEYFRKEEAQLTEDMNICISSDIIESTFGIYKSKKSPNKLYGITPFALMIPLYPKVVNESVTKTFNFKERLVNVKLKDIDAWTTEHLSKNWVTERTKTLKQVS
;
A
#
# COMPACT_ATOMS: atom_id res chain seq x y z
N TYR A 1 -1.40 -5.67 4.99
CA TYR A 1 -1.50 -5.49 6.43
C TYR A 1 -0.11 -5.45 7.11
N ILE A 2 0.75 -6.48 6.97
CA ILE A 2 2.08 -6.51 7.62
C ILE A 2 2.99 -5.38 7.14
N SER A 3 3.10 -5.12 5.85
CA SER A 3 3.93 -4.02 5.34
C SER A 3 3.49 -2.66 5.87
N ASN A 4 2.19 -2.43 6.01
CA ASN A 4 1.67 -1.20 6.63
C ASN A 4 2.07 -1.11 8.10
N SER A 5 1.95 -2.20 8.86
CA SER A 5 2.34 -2.23 10.27
C SER A 5 3.84 -2.02 10.45
N MET A 6 4.66 -2.68 9.64
CA MET A 6 6.11 -2.48 9.62
C MET A 6 6.48 -1.05 9.23
N GLY A 7 5.77 -0.47 8.26
CA GLY A 7 5.95 0.92 7.86
C GLY A 7 5.61 1.93 8.95
N VAL A 8 4.58 1.65 9.75
CA VAL A 8 4.24 2.48 10.93
C VAL A 8 5.34 2.38 11.98
N ILE A 9 5.89 1.19 12.22
CA ILE A 9 7.00 0.97 13.16
C ILE A 9 8.25 1.73 12.68
N LEU A 10 8.63 1.55 11.42
CA LEU A 10 9.76 2.27 10.81
C LEU A 10 9.62 3.78 10.97
N LYS A 11 8.45 4.31 10.64
CA LYS A 11 8.17 5.74 10.80
C LYS A 11 8.37 6.20 12.24
N LYS A 12 7.83 5.49 13.23
CA LYS A 12 7.96 5.86 14.66
C LYS A 12 9.40 5.88 15.14
N VAL A 13 10.27 5.04 14.58
CA VAL A 13 11.70 4.99 14.92
C VAL A 13 12.44 6.20 14.36
N TYR A 14 12.09 6.63 13.13
CA TYR A 14 12.86 7.65 12.42
C TYR A 14 12.26 9.06 12.48
N GLU A 15 10.95 9.23 12.64
CA GLU A 15 10.26 10.52 12.51
C GLU A 15 10.74 11.63 13.48
N LYS A 16 11.40 11.27 14.58
CA LYS A 16 11.94 12.20 15.58
C LYS A 16 13.47 12.31 15.52
N GLN A 17 14.12 11.59 14.63
CA GLN A 17 15.57 11.65 14.49
C GLN A 17 15.99 12.94 13.80
N PRO A 18 16.96 13.68 14.35
CA PRO A 18 17.34 15.00 13.82
C PRO A 18 17.71 14.99 12.34
N ASP A 19 18.55 14.06 11.92
CA ASP A 19 18.98 13.87 10.53
C ASP A 19 17.82 13.56 9.57
N PHE A 20 16.87 12.74 10.01
CA PHE A 20 15.66 12.44 9.25
C PHE A 20 14.74 13.67 9.10
N VAL A 21 14.53 14.41 10.18
CA VAL A 21 13.71 15.64 10.16
C VAL A 21 14.35 16.69 9.28
N GLU A 22 15.66 16.86 9.37
CA GLU A 22 16.42 17.81 8.57
C GLU A 22 16.34 17.47 7.08
N LEU A 23 16.64 16.21 6.69
CA LEU A 23 16.54 15.75 5.30
C LEU A 23 15.14 15.96 4.73
N THR A 24 14.10 15.54 5.44
CA THR A 24 12.71 15.68 4.96
C THR A 24 12.30 17.14 4.82
N THR A 25 12.79 18.01 5.69
CA THR A 25 12.58 19.47 5.61
C THR A 25 13.29 20.06 4.40
N LEU A 26 14.56 19.69 4.17
CA LEU A 26 15.33 20.12 3.00
C LEU A 26 14.67 19.66 1.67
N LEU A 27 14.23 18.41 1.59
CA LEU A 27 13.51 17.89 0.42
C LEU A 27 12.25 18.71 0.12
N GLY A 28 11.49 19.07 1.16
CA GLY A 28 10.32 19.93 1.01
C GLY A 28 10.67 21.33 0.49
N LYS A 29 11.71 21.97 1.07
CA LYS A 29 12.21 23.28 0.61
C LYS A 29 12.71 23.25 -0.83
N LYS A 30 13.52 22.24 -1.19
CA LYS A 30 14.05 22.09 -2.56
C LYS A 30 12.94 21.86 -3.57
N ARG A 31 11.90 21.09 -3.22
CA ARG A 31 10.74 20.92 -4.06
C ARG A 31 10.01 22.23 -4.33
N LEU A 32 9.78 23.05 -3.33
CA LEU A 32 9.16 24.38 -3.52
C LEU A 32 10.05 25.30 -4.35
N GLN A 33 11.36 25.24 -4.16
CA GLN A 33 12.32 26.09 -4.88
C GLN A 33 12.42 25.73 -6.36
N TYR A 34 12.34 24.44 -6.73
CA TYR A 34 12.70 23.98 -8.06
C TYR A 34 11.53 23.51 -8.94
N HIS A 35 10.30 23.44 -8.41
CA HIS A 35 9.16 22.83 -9.13
C HIS A 35 8.76 23.56 -10.44
N LEU A 36 9.12 24.84 -10.58
CA LEU A 36 8.89 25.63 -11.80
C LEU A 36 10.19 25.97 -12.57
N THR A 37 11.25 25.22 -12.33
CA THR A 37 12.55 25.43 -12.98
C THR A 37 12.93 24.23 -13.84
N ASN A 38 14.02 24.38 -14.62
CA ASN A 38 14.65 23.29 -15.36
C ASN A 38 15.15 22.13 -14.47
N LYS A 39 15.19 22.32 -13.14
CA LYS A 39 15.58 21.32 -12.15
C LYS A 39 14.42 20.42 -11.72
N ALA A 40 13.20 20.73 -12.16
CA ALA A 40 11.98 20.06 -11.72
C ALA A 40 11.94 18.55 -12.04
N TYR A 41 12.62 18.11 -13.11
CA TYR A 41 12.63 16.69 -13.52
C TYR A 41 13.39 15.77 -12.57
N LEU A 42 14.27 16.32 -11.69
CA LEU A 42 15.02 15.57 -10.68
C LEU A 42 14.42 15.70 -9.27
N LEU A 43 13.28 16.36 -9.13
CA LEU A 43 12.66 16.53 -7.81
C LEU A 43 12.31 15.21 -7.15
N PRO A 44 12.47 15.13 -5.80
CA PRO A 44 12.02 13.96 -5.06
C PRO A 44 10.52 13.75 -5.24
N PRO A 45 10.04 12.50 -5.12
CA PRO A 45 8.61 12.21 -5.10
C PRO A 45 7.88 13.02 -4.04
N ASN A 46 6.58 13.31 -4.27
CA ASN A 46 5.80 14.12 -3.36
C ASN A 46 5.46 13.31 -2.09
N MET A 47 5.89 13.77 -0.92
CA MET A 47 5.53 13.17 0.35
C MET A 47 4.08 13.54 0.71
N ARG A 48 3.12 12.70 0.32
CA ARG A 48 1.72 12.85 0.71
C ARG A 48 1.53 12.44 2.17
N THR A 49 0.62 13.11 2.87
CA THR A 49 0.27 12.78 4.27
C THR A 49 -0.42 11.43 4.41
N ILE A 50 -1.11 10.97 3.37
CA ILE A 50 -1.79 9.68 3.27
C ILE A 50 -0.83 8.69 2.61
N ALA A 51 -0.77 7.45 3.10
CA ALA A 51 0.15 6.39 2.64
C ALA A 51 1.64 6.70 2.84
N ARG A 52 2.00 7.26 3.99
CA ARG A 52 3.36 7.73 4.33
C ARG A 52 4.46 6.69 4.16
N PHE A 53 4.17 5.40 4.37
CA PHE A 53 5.18 4.34 4.19
C PHE A 53 5.55 4.15 2.72
N MET A 54 4.56 4.04 1.83
CA MET A 54 4.82 3.91 0.39
C MET A 54 5.58 5.12 -0.15
N ASN A 55 5.21 6.32 0.29
CA ASN A 55 5.91 7.55 -0.08
C ASN A 55 7.35 7.59 0.44
N MET A 56 7.60 7.09 1.66
CA MET A 56 8.95 7.03 2.22
C MET A 56 9.84 6.09 1.41
N SER A 57 9.33 4.94 0.95
CA SER A 57 10.11 4.06 0.10
C SER A 57 10.47 4.71 -1.25
N GLU A 58 9.57 5.48 -1.85
CA GLU A 58 9.83 6.17 -3.11
C GLU A 58 10.94 7.22 -2.98
N TRP A 59 10.92 8.04 -1.95
CA TRP A 59 11.97 9.07 -1.80
C TRP A 59 13.30 8.50 -1.30
N VAL A 60 13.33 7.40 -0.52
CA VAL A 60 14.57 6.70 -0.18
C VAL A 60 15.21 6.08 -1.43
N ILE A 61 14.41 5.45 -2.30
CA ILE A 61 14.88 4.94 -3.60
C ILE A 61 15.38 6.10 -4.46
N TRP A 62 14.65 7.20 -4.53
CA TRP A 62 15.09 8.40 -5.23
C TRP A 62 16.43 8.92 -4.69
N GLY A 63 16.58 9.05 -3.37
CA GLY A 63 17.81 9.53 -2.74
C GLY A 63 19.02 8.66 -3.07
N ASN A 64 18.88 7.33 -2.95
CA ASN A 64 19.94 6.39 -3.33
C ASN A 64 20.26 6.44 -4.83
N SER A 65 19.26 6.61 -5.68
CA SER A 65 19.44 6.79 -7.13
C SER A 65 20.19 8.09 -7.44
N MET A 66 19.86 9.18 -6.73
CA MET A 66 20.57 10.46 -6.85
C MET A 66 22.04 10.33 -6.46
N LEU A 67 22.34 9.66 -5.34
CA LEU A 67 23.72 9.38 -4.93
C LEU A 67 24.48 8.58 -5.99
N ALA A 68 23.87 7.53 -6.52
CA ALA A 68 24.50 6.67 -7.53
C ALA A 68 24.82 7.39 -8.85
N CYS A 69 24.03 8.39 -9.24
CA CYS A 69 24.22 9.15 -10.49
C CYS A 69 24.84 10.53 -10.27
N TYR A 70 25.07 10.96 -9.02
CA TYR A 70 25.47 12.34 -8.67
C TYR A 70 26.64 12.88 -9.51
N ASN A 71 27.72 12.13 -9.61
CA ASN A 71 28.92 12.53 -10.36
C ASN A 71 28.72 12.60 -11.88
N LYS A 72 27.62 12.04 -12.41
CA LYS A 72 27.26 12.05 -13.83
C LYS A 72 26.30 13.20 -14.18
N LEU A 73 25.79 13.89 -13.16
CA LEU A 73 24.86 15.01 -13.36
C LEU A 73 25.58 16.25 -13.90
N PRO A 74 24.89 17.13 -14.64
CA PRO A 74 25.41 18.46 -14.97
C PRO A 74 25.79 19.24 -13.72
N LYS A 75 26.83 20.07 -13.78
CA LYS A 75 27.35 20.84 -12.63
C LYS A 75 26.26 21.62 -11.88
N GLU A 76 25.37 22.28 -12.62
CA GLU A 76 24.23 23.02 -12.04
C GLU A 76 23.32 22.12 -11.19
N MET A 77 23.13 20.86 -11.59
CA MET A 77 22.34 19.89 -10.84
C MET A 77 23.11 19.33 -9.64
N GLN A 78 24.41 19.10 -9.80
CA GLN A 78 25.25 18.73 -8.68
C GLN A 78 25.23 19.78 -7.56
N GLU A 79 25.37 21.06 -7.90
CA GLU A 79 25.26 22.18 -6.93
C GLU A 79 23.88 22.25 -6.26
N ALA A 80 22.80 22.09 -7.05
CA ALA A 80 21.43 22.15 -6.54
C ALA A 80 21.10 21.04 -5.54
N TYR A 81 21.66 19.85 -5.74
CA TYR A 81 21.37 18.64 -4.96
C TYR A 81 22.59 18.15 -4.11
N ALA A 82 23.63 18.99 -3.97
CA ALA A 82 24.85 18.64 -3.21
C ALA A 82 24.54 18.13 -1.78
N PHE A 83 23.50 18.66 -1.15
CA PHE A 83 23.09 18.28 0.19
C PHE A 83 22.79 16.78 0.36
N ILE A 84 22.47 16.05 -0.74
CA ILE A 84 22.11 14.63 -0.65
C ILE A 84 23.28 13.77 -0.15
N ASN A 85 24.51 14.19 -0.43
CA ASN A 85 25.72 13.48 -0.02
C ASN A 85 25.89 13.46 1.50
N ASP A 86 25.41 14.46 2.20
CA ASP A 86 25.48 14.57 3.66
C ASP A 86 24.58 13.54 4.37
N TYR A 87 23.61 12.96 3.61
CA TYR A 87 22.65 11.98 4.11
C TYR A 87 22.83 10.58 3.54
N GLU A 88 24.00 10.29 2.91
CA GLU A 88 24.28 8.98 2.32
C GLU A 88 24.09 7.84 3.34
N SER A 89 24.67 7.97 4.54
CA SER A 89 24.54 6.97 5.60
C SER A 89 23.08 6.75 6.03
N LEU A 90 22.30 7.82 6.19
CA LEU A 90 20.87 7.73 6.54
C LEU A 90 20.07 7.07 5.42
N LEU A 91 20.34 7.41 4.16
CA LEU A 91 19.63 6.85 3.00
C LEU A 91 19.94 5.37 2.85
N GLN A 92 21.18 4.96 3.08
CA GLN A 92 21.57 3.55 3.05
C GLN A 92 20.89 2.77 4.20
N GLU A 93 20.94 3.30 5.41
CA GLU A 93 20.26 2.71 6.58
C GLU A 93 18.77 2.50 6.33
N LEU A 94 18.09 3.51 5.79
CA LEU A 94 16.66 3.42 5.44
C LEU A 94 16.40 2.42 4.30
N MET A 95 17.31 2.32 3.32
CA MET A 95 17.20 1.34 2.24
C MET A 95 17.29 -0.08 2.79
N ASP A 96 18.22 -0.34 3.70
CA ASP A 96 18.37 -1.65 4.34
C ASP A 96 17.11 -2.03 5.13
N ALA A 97 16.55 -1.07 5.90
CA ALA A 97 15.29 -1.26 6.60
C ALA A 97 14.12 -1.56 5.66
N LEU A 98 14.01 -0.85 4.54
CA LEU A 98 12.96 -1.07 3.53
C LEU A 98 13.11 -2.43 2.85
N ASN A 99 14.32 -2.85 2.53
CA ASN A 99 14.60 -4.16 1.94
C ASN A 99 14.23 -5.29 2.91
N ALA A 100 14.54 -5.12 4.20
CA ALA A 100 14.12 -6.07 5.23
C ALA A 100 12.59 -6.17 5.34
N ILE A 101 11.87 -5.06 5.33
CA ILE A 101 10.40 -5.04 5.35
C ILE A 101 9.82 -5.75 4.12
N ARG A 102 10.37 -5.49 2.93
CA ARG A 102 9.95 -6.16 1.69
C ARG A 102 10.19 -7.67 1.74
N HIS A 103 11.31 -8.09 2.30
CA HIS A 103 11.60 -9.52 2.45
C HIS A 103 10.60 -10.20 3.39
N ILE A 104 10.32 -9.60 4.54
CA ILE A 104 9.30 -10.07 5.50
C ILE A 104 7.92 -10.14 4.85
N GLU A 105 7.53 -9.10 4.10
CA GLU A 105 6.28 -9.07 3.34
C GLU A 105 6.21 -10.24 2.35
N HIS A 106 7.29 -10.48 1.61
CA HIS A 106 7.38 -11.59 0.65
C HIS A 106 7.21 -12.96 1.30
N ILE A 107 7.88 -13.21 2.44
CA ILE A 107 7.70 -14.45 3.22
C ILE A 107 6.23 -14.63 3.57
N CYS A 108 5.63 -13.60 4.17
CA CYS A 108 4.25 -13.66 4.67
C CYS A 108 3.20 -13.75 3.54
N LYS A 109 3.42 -13.10 2.40
CA LYS A 109 2.53 -13.19 1.23
C LYS A 109 2.53 -14.59 0.62
N ASN A 110 3.69 -15.22 0.53
CA ASN A 110 3.83 -16.51 -0.13
C ASN A 110 3.43 -17.71 0.74
N LYS A 111 3.69 -17.62 2.05
CA LYS A 111 3.48 -18.73 2.98
C LYS A 111 2.24 -18.57 3.87
N GLY A 112 1.59 -17.40 3.84
CA GLY A 112 0.59 -17.00 4.82
C GLY A 112 1.23 -16.66 6.16
N PHE A 113 0.41 -16.31 7.15
CA PHE A 113 0.86 -16.00 8.50
C PHE A 113 0.46 -17.10 9.47
N SER A 114 1.44 -17.83 9.96
CA SER A 114 1.35 -18.95 10.90
C SER A 114 2.43 -18.82 11.95
N CYS A 115 2.38 -19.62 13.01
CA CYS A 115 3.45 -19.67 14.02
C CYS A 115 4.81 -19.98 13.39
N LYS A 116 4.85 -20.86 12.38
CA LYS A 116 6.09 -21.18 11.64
C LYS A 116 6.62 -19.97 10.88
N THR A 117 5.76 -19.29 10.13
CA THR A 117 6.12 -18.10 9.35
C THR A 117 6.54 -16.95 10.24
N SER A 118 5.86 -16.76 11.38
CA SER A 118 6.24 -15.77 12.40
C SER A 118 7.65 -16.00 12.91
N LYS A 119 8.00 -17.23 13.28
CA LYS A 119 9.35 -17.59 13.74
C LYS A 119 10.42 -17.37 12.68
N GLU A 120 10.12 -17.69 11.40
CA GLU A 120 11.01 -17.41 10.26
C GLU A 120 11.27 -15.91 10.14
N CYS A 121 10.23 -15.08 10.20
CA CYS A 121 10.36 -13.62 10.16
C CYS A 121 11.15 -13.08 11.36
N GLN A 122 10.90 -13.59 12.57
CA GLN A 122 11.64 -13.19 13.77
C GLN A 122 13.13 -13.54 13.65
N SER A 123 13.47 -14.74 13.17
CA SER A 123 14.85 -15.14 12.92
C SER A 123 15.53 -14.22 11.89
N TYR A 124 14.84 -13.88 10.81
CA TYR A 124 15.33 -12.94 9.81
C TYR A 124 15.57 -11.54 10.41
N ILE A 125 14.66 -11.03 11.23
CA ILE A 125 14.80 -9.72 11.90
C ILE A 125 16.05 -9.70 12.79
N VAL A 126 16.27 -10.75 13.57
CA VAL A 126 17.45 -10.84 14.44
C VAL A 126 18.74 -10.85 13.62
N ALA A 127 18.79 -11.65 12.57
CA ALA A 127 20.02 -11.83 11.76
C ALA A 127 20.34 -10.61 10.88
N HIS A 128 19.33 -9.98 10.25
CA HIS A 128 19.55 -9.01 9.18
C HIS A 128 19.16 -7.57 9.53
N VAL A 129 18.24 -7.37 10.49
CA VAL A 129 17.88 -6.03 10.95
C VAL A 129 18.69 -5.64 12.18
N MET A 130 18.70 -6.51 13.21
CA MET A 130 19.40 -6.20 14.46
C MET A 130 20.91 -6.44 14.37
N GLY A 131 21.36 -7.34 13.49
CA GLY A 131 22.77 -7.59 13.21
C GLY A 131 23.45 -6.52 12.35
N ASN A 132 22.72 -5.49 11.92
CA ASN A 132 23.26 -4.40 11.12
C ASN A 132 24.10 -3.43 11.96
N ALA A 133 25.01 -2.70 11.30
CA ALA A 133 25.92 -1.73 11.94
C ALA A 133 25.22 -0.48 12.52
N TYR A 134 23.97 -0.23 12.14
CA TYR A 134 23.25 0.97 12.54
C TYR A 134 22.47 0.78 13.85
N PRO A 135 22.76 1.55 14.92
CA PRO A 135 22.08 1.38 16.23
C PRO A 135 20.55 1.52 16.18
N ARG A 136 20.05 2.37 15.28
CA ARG A 136 18.58 2.58 15.10
C ARG A 136 17.91 1.35 14.52
N GLN A 137 18.62 0.56 13.71
CA GLN A 137 18.08 -0.70 13.18
C GLN A 137 17.93 -1.77 14.26
N ALA A 138 18.79 -1.80 15.26
CA ALA A 138 18.56 -2.67 16.42
C ALA A 138 17.26 -2.32 17.14
N HIS A 139 16.98 -1.02 17.35
CA HIS A 139 15.73 -0.57 17.94
C HIS A 139 14.52 -0.88 17.04
N LEU A 140 14.64 -0.68 15.73
CA LEU A 140 13.64 -1.07 14.74
C LEU A 140 13.32 -2.56 14.85
N GLY A 141 14.37 -3.41 14.86
CA GLY A 141 14.23 -4.86 14.98
C GLY A 141 13.50 -5.28 16.25
N LEU A 142 13.83 -4.67 17.40
CA LEU A 142 13.11 -4.94 18.66
C LEU A 142 11.61 -4.63 18.53
N LYS A 143 11.24 -3.49 17.94
CA LYS A 143 9.83 -3.13 17.72
C LYS A 143 9.12 -4.07 16.74
N MET A 144 9.83 -4.54 15.72
CA MET A 144 9.31 -5.54 14.78
C MET A 144 9.08 -6.89 15.49
N LEU A 145 10.02 -7.32 16.35
CA LEU A 145 9.87 -8.55 17.15
C LEU A 145 8.69 -8.46 18.13
N GLU A 146 8.52 -7.32 18.81
CA GLU A 146 7.35 -7.09 19.69
C GLU A 146 6.04 -7.27 18.91
N TYR A 147 5.97 -6.70 17.69
CA TYR A 147 4.81 -6.86 16.82
C TYR A 147 4.56 -8.33 16.47
N PHE A 148 5.58 -9.06 15.98
CA PHE A 148 5.42 -10.45 15.58
C PHE A 148 5.00 -11.34 16.76
N ARG A 149 5.57 -11.15 17.95
CA ARG A 149 5.17 -11.88 19.15
C ARG A 149 3.73 -11.63 19.54
N LYS A 150 3.27 -10.38 19.42
CA LYS A 150 1.88 -10.02 19.69
C LYS A 150 0.90 -10.68 18.71
N GLU A 151 1.22 -10.67 17.44
CA GLU A 151 0.38 -11.29 16.41
C GLU A 151 0.41 -12.82 16.52
N GLU A 152 1.58 -13.41 16.81
CA GLU A 152 1.74 -14.86 17.01
C GLU A 152 0.92 -15.38 18.20
N ALA A 153 0.82 -14.61 19.28
CA ALA A 153 0.03 -14.97 20.46
C ALA A 153 -1.49 -15.11 20.18
N GLN A 154 -1.96 -14.61 19.01
CA GLN A 154 -3.35 -14.74 18.59
C GLN A 154 -3.59 -15.97 17.69
N LEU A 155 -2.53 -16.69 17.32
CA LEU A 155 -2.62 -17.85 16.45
C LEU A 155 -2.75 -19.15 17.24
N THR A 156 -3.55 -20.08 16.73
CA THR A 156 -3.51 -21.48 17.14
C THR A 156 -2.49 -22.24 16.29
N GLU A 157 -2.03 -23.43 16.75
CA GLU A 157 -0.96 -24.19 16.08
C GLU A 157 -1.24 -24.50 14.60
N ASP A 158 -2.49 -24.80 14.27
CA ASP A 158 -2.91 -25.15 12.91
C ASP A 158 -3.35 -23.94 12.07
N MET A 159 -3.32 -22.73 12.64
CA MET A 159 -3.82 -21.55 11.96
C MET A 159 -2.82 -21.02 10.93
N ASN A 160 -3.28 -20.82 9.70
CA ASN A 160 -2.54 -20.12 8.67
C ASN A 160 -3.45 -19.06 8.01
N ILE A 161 -3.15 -17.80 8.27
CA ILE A 161 -3.96 -16.67 7.83
C ILE A 161 -3.38 -16.09 6.53
N CYS A 162 -4.23 -15.96 5.52
CA CYS A 162 -3.88 -15.18 4.34
C CYS A 162 -3.89 -13.69 4.70
N ILE A 163 -2.72 -13.05 4.67
CA ILE A 163 -2.54 -11.65 5.09
C ILE A 163 -2.43 -10.68 3.92
N SER A 164 -2.53 -11.17 2.69
CA SER A 164 -2.56 -10.31 1.50
C SER A 164 -3.99 -9.87 1.21
N SER A 165 -4.20 -8.56 1.14
CA SER A 165 -5.44 -7.96 0.63
C SER A 165 -5.41 -7.77 -0.90
N ASP A 166 -4.34 -8.18 -1.58
CA ASP A 166 -4.10 -7.90 -3.00
C ASP A 166 -5.24 -8.41 -3.90
N ILE A 167 -5.80 -9.60 -3.59
CA ILE A 167 -6.94 -10.16 -4.33
C ILE A 167 -8.18 -9.29 -4.14
N ILE A 168 -8.43 -8.86 -2.91
CA ILE A 168 -9.57 -8.01 -2.56
C ILE A 168 -9.39 -6.63 -3.21
N GLU A 169 -8.21 -6.04 -3.10
CA GLU A 169 -7.88 -4.73 -3.68
C GLU A 169 -7.97 -4.75 -5.21
N SER A 170 -7.44 -5.78 -5.85
CA SER A 170 -7.55 -6.00 -7.30
C SER A 170 -9.01 -6.13 -7.73
N THR A 171 -9.79 -6.93 -7.01
CA THR A 171 -11.22 -7.14 -7.26
C THR A 171 -12.01 -5.84 -7.15
N PHE A 172 -11.75 -5.05 -6.08
CA PHE A 172 -12.34 -3.73 -5.93
C PHE A 172 -11.83 -2.72 -6.97
N GLY A 173 -10.59 -2.84 -7.42
CA GLY A 173 -10.02 -2.06 -8.51
C GLY A 173 -10.81 -2.27 -9.81
N ILE A 174 -11.09 -3.54 -10.17
CA ILE A 174 -11.92 -3.90 -11.32
C ILE A 174 -13.34 -3.33 -11.17
N TYR A 175 -13.95 -3.49 -9.99
CA TYR A 175 -15.26 -2.91 -9.72
C TYR A 175 -15.28 -1.39 -9.91
N LYS A 176 -14.31 -0.68 -9.33
CA LYS A 176 -14.21 0.78 -9.44
C LYS A 176 -14.02 1.27 -10.88
N SER A 177 -13.25 0.54 -11.70
CA SER A 177 -13.03 0.91 -13.11
C SER A 177 -14.29 0.75 -13.98
N LYS A 178 -15.19 -0.15 -13.59
CA LYS A 178 -16.45 -0.43 -14.30
C LYS A 178 -17.65 0.30 -13.71
N LYS A 179 -17.51 0.86 -12.50
CA LYS A 179 -18.57 1.66 -11.86
C LYS A 179 -18.75 2.99 -12.59
N SER A 180 -19.99 3.49 -12.65
CA SER A 180 -20.26 4.84 -13.13
C SER A 180 -19.39 5.88 -12.40
N PRO A 181 -18.76 6.83 -13.12
CA PRO A 181 -17.98 7.89 -12.51
C PRO A 181 -18.82 8.89 -11.70
N ASN A 182 -20.14 8.90 -11.92
CA ASN A 182 -21.05 9.79 -11.20
C ASN A 182 -21.21 9.34 -9.74
N LYS A 183 -20.72 10.15 -8.81
CA LYS A 183 -20.76 9.88 -7.36
C LYS A 183 -22.21 9.77 -6.81
N LEU A 184 -23.18 10.39 -7.47
CA LEU A 184 -24.58 10.37 -7.04
C LEU A 184 -25.26 9.00 -7.21
N TYR A 185 -24.69 8.11 -8.03
CA TYR A 185 -25.24 6.74 -8.16
C TYR A 185 -25.05 5.87 -6.91
N GLY A 186 -24.13 6.24 -6.00
CA GLY A 186 -23.87 5.46 -4.80
C GLY A 186 -23.39 4.04 -5.10
N ILE A 187 -23.81 3.09 -4.29
CA ILE A 187 -23.59 1.65 -4.50
C ILE A 187 -24.83 1.11 -5.22
N THR A 188 -24.64 0.51 -6.39
CA THR A 188 -25.70 -0.06 -7.22
C THR A 188 -25.67 -1.59 -7.12
N PRO A 189 -26.73 -2.31 -7.60
CA PRO A 189 -26.74 -3.79 -7.69
C PRO A 189 -25.52 -4.36 -8.42
N PHE A 190 -24.82 -3.55 -9.20
CA PHE A 190 -23.55 -3.93 -9.84
C PHE A 190 -22.50 -4.41 -8.83
N ALA A 191 -22.62 -4.04 -7.54
CA ALA A 191 -21.79 -4.56 -6.45
C ALA A 191 -21.87 -6.09 -6.31
N LEU A 192 -22.99 -6.70 -6.67
CA LEU A 192 -23.19 -8.15 -6.68
C LEU A 192 -22.28 -8.88 -7.67
N MET A 193 -21.67 -8.16 -8.62
CA MET A 193 -20.68 -8.71 -9.55
C MET A 193 -19.31 -8.90 -8.92
N ILE A 194 -19.00 -8.24 -7.78
CA ILE A 194 -17.69 -8.29 -7.14
C ILE A 194 -17.20 -9.72 -6.89
N PRO A 195 -18.00 -10.66 -6.34
CA PRO A 195 -17.55 -12.03 -6.08
C PRO A 195 -17.27 -12.85 -7.36
N LEU A 196 -17.72 -12.39 -8.52
CA LEU A 196 -17.52 -13.08 -9.79
C LEU A 196 -16.15 -12.76 -10.41
N TYR A 197 -15.56 -11.59 -10.14
CA TYR A 197 -14.31 -11.17 -10.77
C TYR A 197 -13.13 -12.14 -10.54
N PRO A 198 -12.86 -12.64 -9.32
CA PRO A 198 -11.79 -13.59 -9.11
C PRO A 198 -12.01 -14.93 -9.84
N LYS A 199 -13.27 -15.30 -10.10
CA LYS A 199 -13.64 -16.55 -10.78
C LYS A 199 -13.55 -16.44 -12.29
N VAL A 200 -13.89 -15.28 -12.86
CA VAL A 200 -13.88 -15.05 -14.31
C VAL A 200 -12.46 -14.92 -14.86
N VAL A 201 -11.50 -14.49 -14.06
CA VAL A 201 -10.08 -14.37 -14.46
C VAL A 201 -9.38 -15.73 -14.54
N ASN A 202 -9.93 -16.78 -13.92
CA ASN A 202 -9.36 -18.12 -13.96
C ASN A 202 -9.97 -18.91 -15.12
N GLU A 203 -9.20 -19.13 -16.21
CA GLU A 203 -9.67 -19.82 -17.42
C GLU A 203 -10.21 -21.22 -17.14
N SER A 204 -9.64 -21.95 -16.18
CA SER A 204 -10.10 -23.30 -15.83
C SER A 204 -11.50 -23.27 -15.19
N VAL A 205 -11.78 -22.27 -14.37
CA VAL A 205 -13.10 -22.08 -13.74
C VAL A 205 -14.11 -21.52 -14.73
N THR A 206 -13.68 -20.64 -15.64
CA THR A 206 -14.57 -20.05 -16.66
C THR A 206 -15.11 -21.10 -17.62
N LYS A 207 -14.30 -22.07 -18.03
CA LYS A 207 -14.71 -23.18 -18.91
C LYS A 207 -15.76 -24.12 -18.28
N THR A 208 -15.77 -24.23 -16.95
CA THR A 208 -16.70 -25.10 -16.21
C THR A 208 -17.88 -24.35 -15.60
N PHE A 209 -17.90 -23.01 -15.70
CA PHE A 209 -18.92 -22.18 -15.07
C PHE A 209 -20.19 -22.09 -15.94
N ASN A 210 -21.21 -22.84 -15.56
CA ASN A 210 -22.51 -22.80 -16.24
C ASN A 210 -23.40 -21.67 -15.68
N PHE A 211 -23.38 -20.53 -16.35
CA PHE A 211 -24.23 -19.38 -15.98
C PHE A 211 -25.72 -19.69 -16.00
N LYS A 212 -26.17 -20.52 -16.96
CA LYS A 212 -27.59 -20.87 -17.11
C LYS A 212 -28.11 -21.62 -15.88
N GLU A 213 -27.39 -22.63 -15.40
CA GLU A 213 -27.76 -23.36 -14.19
C GLU A 213 -27.74 -22.48 -12.94
N ARG A 214 -26.76 -21.59 -12.84
CA ARG A 214 -26.62 -20.69 -11.67
C ARG A 214 -27.70 -19.61 -11.60
N LEU A 215 -28.23 -19.18 -12.75
CA LEU A 215 -29.20 -18.09 -12.84
C LEU A 215 -30.65 -18.57 -12.95
N VAL A 216 -30.91 -19.88 -13.07
CA VAL A 216 -32.27 -20.44 -13.20
C VAL A 216 -33.23 -19.93 -12.11
N ASN A 217 -32.75 -19.80 -10.89
CA ASN A 217 -33.56 -19.39 -9.73
C ASN A 217 -33.41 -17.89 -9.38
N VAL A 218 -32.62 -17.13 -10.13
CA VAL A 218 -32.41 -15.70 -9.86
C VAL A 218 -33.44 -14.87 -10.64
N LYS A 219 -34.30 -14.16 -9.92
CA LYS A 219 -35.31 -13.28 -10.50
C LYS A 219 -34.89 -11.83 -10.28
N LEU A 220 -35.12 -10.96 -11.26
CA LEU A 220 -34.87 -9.52 -11.12
C LEU A 220 -35.61 -8.92 -9.92
N LYS A 221 -36.82 -9.42 -9.66
CA LYS A 221 -37.63 -9.01 -8.50
C LYS A 221 -36.92 -9.22 -7.18
N ASP A 222 -36.18 -10.32 -7.03
CA ASP A 222 -35.46 -10.62 -5.79
C ASP A 222 -34.23 -9.71 -5.63
N ILE A 223 -33.57 -9.38 -6.75
CA ILE A 223 -32.50 -8.38 -6.78
C ILE A 223 -33.00 -6.99 -6.40
N ASP A 224 -34.17 -6.59 -6.93
CA ASP A 224 -34.77 -5.29 -6.62
C ASP A 224 -35.20 -5.20 -5.15
N ALA A 225 -35.78 -6.27 -4.61
CA ALA A 225 -36.17 -6.34 -3.20
C ALA A 225 -34.92 -6.22 -2.31
N TRP A 226 -33.87 -7.03 -2.58
CA TRP A 226 -32.61 -6.97 -1.85
C TRP A 226 -31.95 -5.59 -1.94
N THR A 227 -31.96 -4.99 -3.12
CA THR A 227 -31.39 -3.65 -3.35
C THR A 227 -32.11 -2.59 -2.51
N THR A 228 -33.41 -2.66 -2.45
CA THR A 228 -34.24 -1.71 -1.68
C THR A 228 -34.00 -1.81 -0.19
N GLU A 229 -33.74 -3.02 0.31
CA GLU A 229 -33.48 -3.29 1.72
C GLU A 229 -32.05 -2.94 2.16
N HIS A 230 -31.04 -3.25 1.32
CA HIS A 230 -29.64 -3.25 1.75
C HIS A 230 -28.79 -2.12 1.17
N LEU A 231 -29.21 -1.48 0.08
CA LEU A 231 -28.43 -0.42 -0.54
C LEU A 231 -29.01 0.97 -0.24
N SER A 232 -28.13 1.96 -0.15
CA SER A 232 -28.53 3.36 -0.03
C SER A 232 -29.30 3.82 -1.26
N LYS A 233 -30.24 4.75 -1.08
CA LYS A 233 -31.01 5.35 -2.17
C LYS A 233 -30.09 5.92 -3.26
N ASN A 234 -30.48 5.67 -4.51
CA ASN A 234 -29.83 6.27 -5.66
C ASN A 234 -30.36 7.68 -5.90
N TRP A 235 -29.58 8.67 -5.51
CA TRP A 235 -29.99 10.08 -5.60
C TRP A 235 -30.29 10.56 -7.03
N VAL A 236 -29.68 9.96 -8.05
CA VAL A 236 -29.97 10.28 -9.46
C VAL A 236 -31.38 9.83 -9.80
N THR A 237 -31.75 8.62 -9.38
CA THR A 237 -33.13 8.10 -9.59
C THR A 237 -34.14 8.90 -8.82
N GLU A 238 -33.88 9.25 -7.58
CA GLU A 238 -34.80 10.09 -6.76
C GLU A 238 -34.95 11.48 -7.37
N ARG A 239 -33.88 12.12 -7.78
CA ARG A 239 -33.94 13.42 -8.48
C ARG A 239 -34.79 13.33 -9.76
N THR A 240 -34.59 12.28 -10.56
CA THR A 240 -35.32 12.10 -11.80
C THR A 240 -36.80 11.89 -11.55
N LYS A 241 -37.17 11.12 -10.52
CA LYS A 241 -38.57 10.92 -10.11
C LYS A 241 -39.22 12.25 -9.66
N THR A 242 -38.53 12.99 -8.78
CA THR A 242 -39.00 14.27 -8.26
C THR A 242 -39.24 15.27 -9.39
N LEU A 243 -38.30 15.40 -10.34
CA LEU A 243 -38.41 16.31 -11.46
C LEU A 243 -39.57 15.94 -12.41
N LYS A 244 -39.82 14.63 -12.60
CA LYS A 244 -40.95 14.16 -13.40
C LYS A 244 -42.34 14.37 -12.73
N GLN A 245 -42.39 14.51 -11.41
CA GLN A 245 -43.63 14.77 -10.67
C GLN A 245 -43.99 16.25 -10.68
N VAL A 246 -43.05 17.14 -10.97
CA VAL A 246 -43.24 18.60 -10.99
C VAL A 246 -43.44 19.14 -12.40
N SER A 247 -43.17 18.33 -13.42
CA SER A 247 -43.45 18.62 -14.83
C SER A 247 -44.81 18.05 -15.27
#